data_87e28256d00d693dbdcc4ea9bced1577
#
_entry.id   87e28256d00d693dbdcc4ea9bced1577
#
_cell.length_a   1.000
_cell.length_b   1.000
_cell.length_c   1.000
_cell.angle_alpha   90.00
_cell.angle_beta   90.00
_cell.angle_gamma   90.00
#
_symmetry.space_group_name_H-M   'P 1'
#
loop_
_entity.id
_entity.type
_entity.pdbx_description
1 polymer ?
#
loop_
_entity_poly.entity_id
_entity_poly.type
_entity_poly.pdbx_seq_one_letter_code
_entity_poly.pdbx_strand_id
1 'polypeptide(L)'
;NLLISFYLEYLNDNPELFWVADDEEKGIVGFCMGYYMDKDDQMQNFMKHNRISVLWKNALLMLTGNKQTWNKILARLKHKPSQSDWTVVNDKYEHILNNQRGDLLSVCVVPEGRGQGYAQGMMEAYLAAMKTHGCKLCLLSVKTDNLRARRYYERNGFELYRTRGEEGLTYMKLL
;
A
#
# COMPACT_ATOMS: atom_id res chain seq x y z
N ASN A 1 -15.37 -9.20 -7.72
CA ASN A 1 -13.91 -9.36 -7.71
C ASN A 1 -13.34 -8.85 -6.38
N LEU A 2 -12.61 -9.70 -5.61
CA LEU A 2 -12.08 -9.32 -4.28
C LEU A 2 -11.20 -8.06 -4.31
N LEU A 3 -10.46 -7.84 -5.39
CA LEU A 3 -9.63 -6.65 -5.55
C LEU A 3 -10.50 -5.38 -5.63
N ILE A 4 -11.58 -5.43 -6.38
CA ILE A 4 -12.53 -4.31 -6.47
C ILE A 4 -13.17 -4.05 -5.11
N SER A 5 -13.64 -5.08 -4.41
CA SER A 5 -14.22 -4.94 -3.06
C SER A 5 -13.22 -4.34 -2.08
N PHE A 6 -11.95 -4.75 -2.17
CA PHE A 6 -10.88 -4.20 -1.35
C PHE A 6 -10.69 -2.69 -1.59
N TYR A 7 -10.55 -2.25 -2.84
CA TYR A 7 -10.38 -0.84 -3.14
C TYR A 7 -11.63 0.00 -2.83
N LEU A 8 -12.83 -0.54 -3.03
CA LEU A 8 -14.08 0.15 -2.70
C LEU A 8 -14.24 0.39 -1.20
N GLU A 9 -13.80 -0.54 -0.34
CA GLU A 9 -13.85 -0.35 1.10
C GLU A 9 -12.97 0.83 1.53
N TYR A 10 -11.73 0.90 1.03
CA TYR A 10 -10.85 2.04 1.32
C TYR A 10 -11.37 3.35 0.73
N LEU A 11 -11.95 3.33 -0.47
CA LEU A 11 -12.54 4.52 -1.09
C LEU A 11 -13.74 5.05 -0.29
N ASN A 12 -14.58 4.16 0.23
CA ASN A 12 -15.74 4.56 1.04
C ASN A 12 -15.34 5.15 2.39
N ASP A 13 -14.28 4.63 2.99
CA ASP A 13 -13.83 5.06 4.31
C ASP A 13 -12.94 6.31 4.29
N ASN A 14 -12.18 6.52 3.20
CA ASN A 14 -11.24 7.64 3.06
C ASN A 14 -11.26 8.20 1.61
N PRO A 15 -12.40 8.73 1.14
CA PRO A 15 -12.53 9.20 -0.24
C PRO A 15 -11.54 10.32 -0.57
N GLU A 16 -11.17 11.15 0.41
CA GLU A 16 -10.20 12.23 0.28
C GLU A 16 -8.76 11.76 0.09
N LEU A 17 -8.48 10.49 0.36
CA LEU A 17 -7.19 9.84 0.11
C LEU A 17 -7.18 8.97 -1.15
N PHE A 18 -8.21 9.10 -1.99
CA PHE A 18 -8.29 8.40 -3.27
C PHE A 18 -8.22 9.42 -4.42
N TRP A 19 -7.10 9.42 -5.12
CA TRP A 19 -6.82 10.34 -6.21
C TRP A 19 -6.69 9.59 -7.53
N VAL A 20 -7.27 10.15 -8.59
CA VAL A 20 -7.14 9.61 -9.95
C VAL A 20 -6.48 10.66 -10.84
N ALA A 21 -5.70 10.19 -11.80
CA ALA A 21 -5.23 11.00 -12.91
C ALA A 21 -6.13 10.72 -14.11
N ASP A 22 -6.84 11.75 -14.56
CA ASP A 22 -7.70 11.72 -15.73
C ASP A 22 -7.06 12.55 -16.85
N ASP A 23 -6.83 11.91 -17.99
CA ASP A 23 -6.26 12.51 -19.19
C ASP A 23 -7.41 12.78 -20.16
N GLU A 24 -7.47 13.98 -20.75
CA GLU A 24 -8.60 14.41 -21.60
C GLU A 24 -8.83 13.46 -22.79
N GLU A 25 -7.79 12.85 -23.33
CA GLU A 25 -7.88 11.95 -24.50
C GLU A 25 -7.97 10.46 -24.10
N LYS A 26 -7.32 10.07 -23.00
CA LYS A 26 -7.13 8.66 -22.61
C LYS A 26 -8.05 8.22 -21.46
N GLY A 27 -8.74 9.18 -20.79
CA GLY A 27 -9.48 8.92 -19.58
C GLY A 27 -8.58 8.60 -18.39
N ILE A 28 -9.03 7.77 -17.47
CA ILE A 28 -8.29 7.46 -16.23
C ILE A 28 -7.00 6.70 -16.54
N VAL A 29 -5.86 7.36 -16.35
CA VAL A 29 -4.50 6.83 -16.60
C VAL A 29 -3.76 6.41 -15.34
N GLY A 30 -4.30 6.68 -14.15
CA GLY A 30 -3.67 6.28 -12.91
C GLY A 30 -4.50 6.55 -11.66
N PHE A 31 -4.05 6.00 -10.54
CA PHE A 31 -4.63 6.28 -9.24
C PHE A 31 -3.58 6.23 -8.13
N CYS A 32 -3.88 6.91 -7.03
CA CYS A 32 -3.12 6.92 -5.79
C CYS A 32 -4.08 6.84 -4.62
N MET A 33 -3.84 5.96 -3.66
CA MET A 33 -4.71 5.81 -2.50
C MET A 33 -3.99 5.31 -1.26
N GLY A 34 -4.59 5.59 -0.12
CA GLY A 34 -4.12 5.12 1.17
C GLY A 34 -5.17 5.27 2.26
N TYR A 35 -4.74 5.31 3.51
CA TYR A 35 -5.63 5.40 4.65
C TYR A 35 -4.95 6.05 5.85
N TYR A 36 -5.76 6.54 6.80
CA TYR A 36 -5.30 7.05 8.08
C TYR A 36 -5.19 5.91 9.10
N MET A 37 -4.19 5.97 9.98
CA MET A 37 -3.94 4.91 10.99
C MET A 37 -4.90 4.91 12.17
N ASP A 38 -5.70 5.95 12.35
CA ASP A 38 -6.80 5.95 13.32
C ASP A 38 -7.90 4.91 12.99
N LYS A 39 -7.83 4.33 11.79
CA LYS A 39 -8.72 3.30 11.29
C LYS A 39 -8.00 1.95 11.09
N ASP A 40 -7.21 1.55 12.08
CA ASP A 40 -6.38 0.31 12.03
C ASP A 40 -7.18 -0.98 11.80
N ASP A 41 -8.51 -0.90 11.93
CA ASP A 41 -9.43 -2.03 11.72
C ASP A 41 -9.82 -2.28 10.26
N GLN A 42 -9.42 -1.44 9.30
CA GLN A 42 -9.89 -1.57 7.91
C GLN A 42 -9.55 -2.92 7.28
N MET A 43 -8.30 -3.38 7.41
CA MET A 43 -7.92 -4.69 6.90
C MET A 43 -8.67 -5.81 7.61
N GLN A 44 -8.88 -5.70 8.92
CA GLN A 44 -9.66 -6.67 9.69
C GLN A 44 -11.13 -6.64 9.29
N ASN A 45 -11.70 -5.47 9.06
CA ASN A 45 -13.08 -5.30 8.61
C ASN A 45 -13.26 -5.87 7.19
N PHE A 46 -12.35 -5.55 6.26
CA PHE A 46 -12.33 -6.18 4.94
C PHE A 46 -12.30 -7.72 5.02
N MET A 47 -11.43 -8.26 5.85
CA MET A 47 -11.33 -9.72 6.05
C MET A 47 -12.59 -10.30 6.69
N LYS A 48 -13.24 -9.61 7.61
CA LYS A 48 -14.52 -10.03 8.21
C LYS A 48 -15.64 -10.04 7.17
N HIS A 49 -15.82 -8.93 6.44
CA HIS A 49 -16.88 -8.78 5.42
C HIS A 49 -16.70 -9.75 4.23
N ASN A 50 -15.47 -9.99 3.83
CA ASN A 50 -15.18 -10.83 2.66
C ASN A 50 -14.71 -12.25 3.03
N ARG A 51 -14.84 -12.68 4.29
CA ARG A 51 -14.33 -13.97 4.80
C ARG A 51 -14.74 -15.16 3.95
N ILE A 52 -16.00 -15.24 3.57
CA ILE A 52 -16.53 -16.34 2.74
C ILE A 52 -15.91 -16.31 1.35
N SER A 53 -15.86 -15.14 0.69
CA SER A 53 -15.26 -14.98 -0.64
C SER A 53 -13.77 -15.28 -0.66
N VAL A 54 -13.05 -14.89 0.38
CA VAL A 54 -11.61 -15.20 0.56
C VAL A 54 -11.40 -16.70 0.74
N LEU A 55 -12.21 -17.34 1.58
CA LEU A 55 -12.14 -18.79 1.81
C LEU A 55 -12.45 -19.59 0.54
N TRP A 56 -13.54 -19.25 -0.18
CA TRP A 56 -13.91 -19.93 -1.42
C TRP A 56 -12.86 -19.79 -2.52
N LYS A 57 -12.28 -18.60 -2.70
CA LYS A 57 -11.20 -18.41 -3.69
C LYS A 57 -9.93 -19.18 -3.33
N ASN A 58 -9.57 -19.23 -2.05
CA ASN A 58 -8.43 -20.03 -1.61
C ASN A 58 -8.71 -21.54 -1.78
N ALA A 59 -9.92 -22.00 -1.45
CA ALA A 59 -10.35 -23.38 -1.68
C ALA A 59 -10.32 -23.76 -3.17
N LEU A 60 -10.80 -22.88 -4.06
CA LEU A 60 -10.76 -23.10 -5.50
C LEU A 60 -9.32 -23.15 -6.05
N LEU A 61 -8.45 -22.26 -5.58
CA LEU A 61 -7.03 -22.28 -5.91
C LEU A 61 -6.34 -23.57 -5.42
N MET A 62 -6.76 -24.11 -4.29
CA MET A 62 -6.31 -25.40 -3.78
C MET A 62 -6.76 -26.56 -4.67
N LEU A 63 -7.97 -26.52 -5.20
CA LEU A 63 -8.52 -27.57 -6.08
C LEU A 63 -7.87 -27.57 -7.47
N THR A 64 -7.33 -26.44 -7.94
CA THR A 64 -6.69 -26.36 -9.27
C THR A 64 -5.31 -27.02 -9.37
N GLY A 65 -4.79 -27.57 -8.27
CA GLY A 65 -3.60 -28.43 -8.26
C GLY A 65 -2.27 -27.80 -8.69
N ASN A 66 -2.20 -26.47 -8.81
CA ASN A 66 -0.99 -25.79 -9.24
C ASN A 66 0.11 -25.86 -8.14
N LYS A 67 1.12 -26.68 -8.38
CA LYS A 67 2.24 -26.93 -7.45
C LYS A 67 2.94 -25.65 -6.97
N GLN A 68 3.04 -24.63 -7.83
CA GLN A 68 3.64 -23.34 -7.46
C GLN A 68 2.76 -22.54 -6.48
N THR A 69 1.44 -22.62 -6.64
CA THR A 69 0.47 -21.99 -5.73
C THR A 69 0.50 -22.66 -4.37
N TRP A 70 0.56 -23.99 -4.34
CA TRP A 70 0.71 -24.77 -3.10
C TRP A 70 1.98 -24.43 -2.34
N ASN A 71 3.12 -24.34 -3.03
CA ASN A 71 4.39 -23.99 -2.41
C ASN A 71 4.37 -22.57 -1.80
N LYS A 72 3.72 -21.61 -2.47
CA LYS A 72 3.54 -20.24 -1.93
C LYS A 72 2.61 -20.20 -0.71
N ILE A 73 1.53 -20.98 -0.72
CA ILE A 73 0.59 -21.07 0.41
C ILE A 73 1.27 -21.75 1.60
N LEU A 74 1.96 -22.86 1.38
CA LEU A 74 2.69 -23.59 2.43
C LEU A 74 3.83 -22.75 3.01
N ALA A 75 4.55 -22.01 2.18
CA ALA A 75 5.58 -21.07 2.64
C ALA A 75 4.97 -19.97 3.53
N ARG A 76 3.81 -19.40 3.15
CA ARG A 76 3.11 -18.40 3.96
C ARG A 76 2.52 -18.96 5.26
N LEU A 77 2.06 -20.20 5.26
CA LEU A 77 1.56 -20.88 6.48
C LEU A 77 2.70 -21.22 7.45
N LYS A 78 3.88 -21.57 6.91
CA LYS A 78 5.08 -21.83 7.72
C LYS A 78 5.73 -20.55 8.25
N HIS A 79 5.57 -19.46 7.54
CA HIS A 79 6.15 -18.16 7.89
C HIS A 79 5.02 -17.19 8.26
N LYS A 80 4.50 -17.25 9.49
CA LYS A 80 3.78 -16.11 10.05
C LYS A 80 4.81 -14.99 10.25
N PRO A 81 4.69 -13.87 9.53
CA PRO A 81 5.60 -12.75 9.76
C PRO A 81 5.42 -12.28 11.20
N SER A 82 6.45 -12.46 12.00
CA SER A 82 6.53 -11.87 13.33
C SER A 82 6.92 -10.41 13.18
N GLN A 83 6.45 -9.55 14.09
CA GLN A 83 6.92 -8.17 14.19
C GLN A 83 8.44 -8.10 14.44
N SER A 84 9.03 -9.19 14.95
CA SER A 84 10.47 -9.37 15.16
C SER A 84 11.29 -9.51 13.87
N ASP A 85 10.66 -9.77 12.72
CA ASP A 85 11.36 -9.93 11.43
C ASP A 85 11.75 -8.60 10.78
N TRP A 86 11.27 -7.47 11.34
CA TRP A 86 11.59 -6.15 10.86
C TRP A 86 12.80 -5.56 11.60
N THR A 87 13.79 -5.12 10.85
CA THR A 87 14.93 -4.36 11.39
C THR A 87 14.69 -2.88 11.11
N VAL A 88 14.61 -2.08 12.18
CA VAL A 88 14.54 -0.62 12.09
C VAL A 88 15.91 -0.11 11.66
N VAL A 89 15.91 0.70 10.60
CA VAL A 89 17.11 1.32 10.03
C VAL A 89 17.21 2.79 10.45
N ASN A 90 16.04 3.44 10.64
CA ASN A 90 15.95 4.84 11.00
C ASN A 90 14.77 5.04 11.96
N ASP A 91 15.04 5.34 13.21
CA ASP A 91 14.06 5.53 14.29
C ASP A 91 13.67 7.01 14.53
N LYS A 92 14.20 7.91 13.72
CA LYS A 92 14.09 9.38 13.86
C LYS A 92 12.69 9.88 14.18
N TYR A 93 11.65 9.24 13.63
CA TYR A 93 10.25 9.67 13.78
C TYR A 93 9.39 8.65 14.53
N GLU A 94 9.98 7.69 15.23
CA GLU A 94 9.23 6.62 15.90
C GLU A 94 8.24 7.13 16.93
N HIS A 95 8.53 8.26 17.58
CA HIS A 95 7.65 8.93 18.53
C HIS A 95 6.35 9.51 17.91
N ILE A 96 6.31 9.67 16.58
CA ILE A 96 5.13 10.17 15.84
C ILE A 96 4.28 9.02 15.28
N LEU A 97 4.81 7.80 15.23
CA LEU A 97 4.21 6.67 14.51
C LEU A 97 2.80 6.29 14.99
N ASN A 98 2.47 6.51 16.26
CA ASN A 98 1.31 5.88 16.85
C ASN A 98 -0.02 6.63 16.65
N ASN A 99 -0.04 7.96 16.38
CA ASN A 99 -1.29 8.72 16.38
C ASN A 99 -1.45 9.75 15.25
N GLN A 100 -0.43 9.98 14.43
CA GLN A 100 -0.45 11.08 13.45
C GLN A 100 0.19 10.62 12.12
N ARG A 101 -0.11 9.41 11.70
CA ARG A 101 0.38 8.87 10.44
C ARG A 101 -0.76 8.38 9.55
N GLY A 102 -0.43 8.30 8.26
CA GLY A 102 -1.22 7.54 7.32
C GLY A 102 -0.31 6.70 6.44
N ASP A 103 -0.88 5.73 5.78
CA ASP A 103 -0.15 4.78 4.95
C ASP A 103 -0.59 4.89 3.49
N LEU A 104 0.37 5.11 2.60
CA LEU A 104 0.17 5.01 1.16
C LEU A 104 0.06 3.54 0.78
N LEU A 105 -1.13 3.13 0.34
CA LEU A 105 -1.44 1.73 0.03
C LEU A 105 -1.06 1.37 -1.40
N SER A 106 -1.37 2.24 -2.36
CA SER A 106 -1.16 1.96 -3.77
C SER A 106 -0.98 3.24 -4.58
N VAL A 107 -0.05 3.20 -5.52
CA VAL A 107 0.07 4.19 -6.60
C VAL A 107 0.35 3.45 -7.92
N CYS A 108 -0.43 3.75 -8.94
CA CYS A 108 -0.33 3.11 -10.24
C CYS A 108 -0.55 4.12 -11.35
N VAL A 109 0.22 3.99 -12.44
CA VAL A 109 0.01 4.72 -13.69
C VAL A 109 0.19 3.73 -14.83
N VAL A 110 -0.77 3.71 -15.76
CA VAL A 110 -0.69 2.87 -16.96
C VAL A 110 0.60 3.15 -17.74
N PRO A 111 1.13 2.19 -18.51
CA PRO A 111 2.38 2.38 -19.24
C PRO A 111 2.40 3.64 -20.10
N GLU A 112 1.30 3.95 -20.76
CA GLU A 112 1.11 5.07 -21.70
C GLU A 112 1.07 6.44 -21.01
N GLY A 113 0.74 6.48 -19.71
CA GLY A 113 0.73 7.69 -18.88
C GLY A 113 2.04 7.96 -18.15
N ARG A 114 3.02 7.06 -18.25
CA ARG A 114 4.28 7.19 -17.52
C ARG A 114 5.15 8.29 -18.09
N GLY A 115 5.88 8.99 -17.20
CA GLY A 115 6.77 10.10 -17.58
C GLY A 115 6.05 11.43 -17.81
N GLN A 116 4.72 11.48 -17.73
CA GLN A 116 3.91 12.68 -17.97
C GLN A 116 3.54 13.46 -16.69
N GLY A 117 4.14 13.10 -15.54
CA GLY A 117 3.90 13.82 -14.27
C GLY A 117 2.69 13.33 -13.46
N TYR A 118 1.81 12.47 -13.98
CA TYR A 118 0.60 12.03 -13.28
C TYR A 118 0.86 11.43 -11.91
N ALA A 119 1.86 10.53 -11.80
CA ALA A 119 2.22 9.96 -10.51
C ALA A 119 2.66 11.03 -9.51
N GLN A 120 3.38 12.05 -9.97
CA GLN A 120 3.85 13.15 -9.14
C GLN A 120 2.67 13.99 -8.65
N GLY A 121 1.78 14.44 -9.53
CA GLY A 121 0.62 15.23 -9.17
C GLY A 121 -0.31 14.50 -8.19
N MET A 122 -0.58 13.21 -8.42
CA MET A 122 -1.37 12.40 -7.48
C MET A 122 -0.69 12.25 -6.11
N MET A 123 0.64 12.06 -6.07
CA MET A 123 1.39 11.96 -4.82
C MET A 123 1.35 13.27 -4.03
N GLU A 124 1.53 14.39 -4.69
CA GLU A 124 1.46 15.72 -4.06
C GLU A 124 0.08 15.99 -3.48
N ALA A 125 -0.99 15.72 -4.24
CA ALA A 125 -2.37 15.85 -3.78
C ALA A 125 -2.66 14.93 -2.58
N TYR A 126 -2.21 13.68 -2.64
CA TYR A 126 -2.33 12.71 -1.56
C TYR A 126 -1.64 13.18 -0.27
N LEU A 127 -0.39 13.62 -0.37
CA LEU A 127 0.37 14.10 0.80
C LEU A 127 -0.22 15.40 1.37
N ALA A 128 -0.74 16.29 0.53
CA ALA A 128 -1.44 17.50 0.96
C ALA A 128 -2.74 17.16 1.72
N ALA A 129 -3.54 16.20 1.23
CA ALA A 129 -4.73 15.73 1.91
C ALA A 129 -4.39 15.12 3.29
N MET A 130 -3.37 14.28 3.38
CA MET A 130 -2.90 13.74 4.65
C MET A 130 -2.50 14.84 5.64
N LYS A 131 -1.76 15.85 5.18
CA LYS A 131 -1.36 16.98 6.00
C LYS A 131 -2.54 17.79 6.51
N THR A 132 -3.52 18.02 5.65
CA THR A 132 -4.78 18.73 6.01
C THR A 132 -5.56 17.96 7.08
N HIS A 133 -5.54 16.64 7.05
CA HIS A 133 -6.15 15.78 8.07
C HIS A 133 -5.36 15.73 9.39
N GLY A 134 -4.20 16.35 9.47
CA GLY A 134 -3.36 16.41 10.67
C GLY A 134 -2.33 15.29 10.78
N CYS A 135 -2.14 14.50 9.73
CA CYS A 135 -1.03 13.55 9.68
C CYS A 135 0.31 14.29 9.64
N LYS A 136 1.25 13.80 10.39
CA LYS A 136 2.65 14.28 10.40
C LYS A 136 3.60 13.35 9.67
N LEU A 137 3.17 12.13 9.42
CA LEU A 137 4.00 11.09 8.85
C LEU A 137 3.22 10.28 7.81
N CYS A 138 3.85 10.03 6.67
CA CYS A 138 3.37 9.10 5.65
C CYS A 138 4.29 7.90 5.56
N LEU A 139 3.73 6.69 5.66
CA LEU A 139 4.44 5.44 5.45
C LEU A 139 4.00 4.76 4.15
N LEU A 140 4.87 3.94 3.63
CA LEU A 140 4.57 3.02 2.54
C LEU A 140 5.43 1.77 2.61
N SER A 141 4.96 0.69 2.03
CA SER A 141 5.74 -0.54 1.90
C SER A 141 5.97 -0.89 0.43
N VAL A 142 7.17 -1.32 0.11
CA VAL A 142 7.57 -1.69 -1.25
C VAL A 142 8.44 -2.95 -1.24
N LYS A 143 8.35 -3.77 -2.27
CA LYS A 143 9.25 -4.92 -2.44
C LYS A 143 10.68 -4.45 -2.67
N THR A 144 11.64 -5.17 -2.11
CA THR A 144 13.08 -4.85 -2.21
C THR A 144 13.56 -4.81 -3.65
N ASP A 145 13.06 -5.69 -4.52
CA ASP A 145 13.39 -5.79 -5.95
C ASP A 145 12.72 -4.73 -6.84
N ASN A 146 11.72 -3.99 -6.33
CA ASN A 146 11.05 -2.93 -7.08
C ASN A 146 11.86 -1.63 -7.11
N LEU A 147 13.02 -1.66 -7.77
CA LEU A 147 13.97 -0.55 -7.85
C LEU A 147 13.34 0.73 -8.43
N ARG A 148 12.37 0.59 -9.35
CA ARG A 148 11.69 1.73 -9.95
C ARG A 148 10.84 2.48 -8.93
N ALA A 149 10.02 1.78 -8.14
CA ALA A 149 9.20 2.38 -7.11
C ALA A 149 10.05 2.99 -5.99
N ARG A 150 11.12 2.29 -5.58
CA ARG A 150 12.06 2.80 -4.59
C ARG A 150 12.66 4.14 -4.99
N ARG A 151 13.23 4.24 -6.21
CA ARG A 151 13.77 5.51 -6.74
C ARG A 151 12.71 6.61 -6.84
N TYR A 152 11.48 6.25 -7.14
CA TYR A 152 10.37 7.20 -7.17
C TYR A 152 10.08 7.75 -5.78
N TYR A 153 9.98 6.91 -4.76
CA TYR A 153 9.73 7.34 -3.37
C TYR A 153 10.89 8.14 -2.80
N GLU A 154 12.13 7.71 -3.01
CA GLU A 154 13.34 8.43 -2.58
C GLU A 154 13.41 9.84 -3.18
N ARG A 155 13.10 10.01 -4.47
CA ARG A 155 13.01 11.34 -5.12
C ARG A 155 11.88 12.21 -4.57
N ASN A 156 10.84 11.60 -4.02
CA ASN A 156 9.75 12.30 -3.35
C ASN A 156 10.03 12.55 -1.86
N GLY A 157 11.26 12.33 -1.40
CA GLY A 157 11.71 12.62 -0.04
C GLY A 157 11.25 11.61 1.00
N PHE A 158 10.95 10.39 0.58
CA PHE A 158 10.76 9.28 1.50
C PHE A 158 12.11 8.68 1.89
N GLU A 159 12.29 8.42 3.17
CA GLU A 159 13.48 7.82 3.75
C GLU A 159 13.21 6.38 4.16
N LEU A 160 14.20 5.50 4.03
CA LEU A 160 14.08 4.11 4.48
C LEU A 160 13.93 4.08 6.00
N TYR A 161 12.84 3.50 6.48
CA TYR A 161 12.54 3.35 7.90
C TYR A 161 12.94 1.97 8.43
N ARG A 162 12.47 0.92 7.79
CA ARG A 162 12.75 -0.45 8.22
C ARG A 162 12.82 -1.43 7.05
N THR A 163 13.52 -2.53 7.26
CA THR A 163 13.66 -3.60 6.28
C THR A 163 13.24 -4.94 6.87
N ARG A 164 12.71 -5.79 6.02
CA ARG A 164 12.39 -7.19 6.31
C ARG A 164 13.18 -8.09 5.36
N GLY A 165 14.48 -8.06 5.51
CA GLY A 165 15.40 -8.79 4.66
C GLY A 165 15.17 -8.52 3.17
N GLU A 166 15.07 -9.59 2.38
CA GLU A 166 14.83 -9.50 0.93
C GLU A 166 13.35 -9.29 0.55
N GLU A 167 12.41 -9.40 1.52
CA GLU A 167 10.99 -9.42 1.21
C GLU A 167 10.38 -8.04 1.04
N GLY A 168 10.83 -7.05 1.81
CA GLY A 168 10.20 -5.74 1.76
C GLY A 168 10.91 -4.65 2.52
N LEU A 169 10.65 -3.43 2.10
CA LEU A 169 11.15 -2.20 2.70
C LEU A 169 9.95 -1.33 3.07
N THR A 170 10.02 -0.67 4.23
CA THR A 170 9.10 0.41 4.59
C THR A 170 9.84 1.72 4.53
N TYR A 171 9.27 2.66 3.81
CA TYR A 171 9.73 4.03 3.72
C TYR A 171 8.80 4.93 4.52
N MET A 172 9.33 6.05 4.99
CA MET A 172 8.59 7.08 5.69
C MET A 172 8.94 8.47 5.17
N LYS A 173 8.00 9.39 5.30
CA LYS A 173 8.17 10.80 4.98
C LYS A 173 7.48 11.67 6.02
N LEU A 174 8.21 12.67 6.55
CA LEU A 174 7.61 13.75 7.36
C LEU A 174 6.81 14.69 6.44
N LEU A 175 5.59 15.07 6.87
CA LEU A 175 4.66 15.90 6.11
C LEU A 175 4.72 17.38 6.51
#